data_44c5cd70a099e2b0e85356004de3044d
#
_entry.id   44c5cd70a099e2b0e85356004de3044d
#
_cell.length_a   1.000
_cell.length_b   1.000
_cell.length_c   1.000
_cell.angle_alpha   90.00
_cell.angle_beta   90.00
_cell.angle_gamma   90.00
#
_symmetry.space_group_name_H-M   'P 1'
#
loop_
_entity.id
_entity.type
_entity.pdbx_description
1 polymer ?
#
loop_
_entity_poly.entity_id
_entity_poly.type
_entity_poly.pdbx_seq_one_letter_code
_entity_poly.pdbx_strand_id
1 'polypeptide(L)'
;CTVTLSNLYLDMVRDSLYCDADPRFPLAPDLNPGLMEATARRQSTLKTLQILAETLVTLLAPILSFTAEETQRIYNPKQSVFENTWPDLSPFENATLLKEFEELRKIRDEVNTAVEPLRKAGEVGSDVEVEVELPHEVSDVQTLSRFLGVSSVTTGSPMIKVRKSAKPKCPRCWLHRDLAAGGLCTRCDAVVVNS
;
A
#
# COMPACT_ATOMS: atom_id res chain seq x y z
N CYS A 1 0.01 16.49 5.18
CA CYS A 1 0.24 15.10 5.66
C CYS A 1 -1.05 14.27 5.64
N THR A 2 -2.19 14.77 6.17
CA THR A 2 -3.41 13.96 6.35
C THR A 2 -3.92 13.36 5.04
N VAL A 3 -4.07 14.13 3.97
CA VAL A 3 -4.62 13.64 2.70
C VAL A 3 -3.65 12.70 1.98
N THR A 4 -2.42 13.13 1.77
CA THR A 4 -1.47 12.37 0.94
C THR A 4 -0.80 11.24 1.72
N LEU A 5 -0.40 11.46 2.97
CA LEU A 5 0.29 10.44 3.75
C LEU A 5 -0.71 9.47 4.37
N SER A 6 -1.65 9.95 5.20
CA SER A 6 -2.54 9.03 5.95
C SER A 6 -3.60 8.38 5.06
N ASN A 7 -4.33 9.17 4.26
CA ASN A 7 -5.48 8.64 3.53
C ASN A 7 -5.10 7.95 2.21
N LEU A 8 -3.90 8.21 1.68
CA LEU A 8 -3.47 7.59 0.43
C LEU A 8 -2.32 6.63 0.68
N TYR A 9 -1.14 7.14 1.08
CA TYR A 9 0.07 6.32 1.12
C TYR A 9 -0.01 5.19 2.17
N LEU A 10 -0.37 5.49 3.41
CA LEU A 10 -0.44 4.47 4.47
C LEU A 10 -1.54 3.44 4.19
N ASP A 11 -2.65 3.85 3.59
CA ASP A 11 -3.70 2.92 3.18
C ASP A 11 -3.23 1.98 2.06
N MET A 12 -2.57 2.52 1.05
CA MET A 12 -2.01 1.76 -0.09
C MET A 12 -0.96 0.74 0.32
N VAL A 13 -0.06 1.09 1.26
CA VAL A 13 1.06 0.21 1.65
C VAL A 13 0.72 -0.78 2.75
N ARG A 14 -0.46 -0.66 3.37
CA ARG A 14 -0.90 -1.54 4.46
C ARG A 14 -0.84 -3.01 4.09
N ASP A 15 -1.36 -3.36 2.91
CA ASP A 15 -1.33 -4.74 2.42
C ASP A 15 0.11 -5.27 2.28
N SER A 16 1.01 -4.47 1.74
CA SER A 16 2.43 -4.83 1.61
C SER A 16 3.11 -5.01 2.97
N LEU A 17 2.85 -4.12 3.92
CA LEU A 17 3.46 -4.18 5.25
C LEU A 17 3.08 -5.44 6.03
N TYR A 18 1.81 -5.84 5.96
CA TYR A 18 1.29 -6.93 6.80
C TYR A 18 1.22 -8.28 6.08
N CYS A 19 1.14 -8.28 4.75
CA CYS A 19 0.86 -9.49 3.98
C CYS A 19 1.99 -9.95 3.06
N ASP A 20 2.94 -9.08 2.71
CA ASP A 20 4.13 -9.50 1.95
C ASP A 20 5.17 -10.15 2.86
N ALA A 21 6.10 -10.92 2.28
CA ALA A 21 7.14 -11.61 3.03
C ALA A 21 8.08 -10.65 3.76
N ASP A 22 8.55 -11.07 4.93
CA ASP A 22 9.45 -10.25 5.74
C ASP A 22 10.88 -10.32 5.16
N PRO A 23 11.50 -9.18 4.78
CA PRO A 23 12.83 -9.16 4.20
C PRO A 23 13.95 -9.61 5.17
N ARG A 24 13.66 -9.74 6.47
CA ARG A 24 14.59 -10.24 7.46
C ARG A 24 14.76 -11.76 7.41
N PHE A 25 13.79 -12.45 6.84
CA PHE A 25 13.86 -13.90 6.63
C PHE A 25 14.23 -14.16 5.18
N PRO A 26 15.47 -14.58 4.91
CA PRO A 26 15.91 -14.86 3.54
C PRO A 26 15.06 -15.99 2.97
N LEU A 27 14.41 -15.69 1.87
CA LEU A 27 13.68 -16.68 1.10
C LEU A 27 14.68 -17.64 0.44
N ALA A 28 14.34 -18.90 0.33
CA ALA A 28 15.17 -19.86 -0.38
C ALA A 28 15.39 -19.43 -1.85
N PRO A 29 16.58 -19.67 -2.43
CA PRO A 29 16.93 -19.16 -3.77
C PRO A 29 16.04 -19.68 -4.90
N ASP A 30 15.31 -20.77 -4.69
CA ASP A 30 14.44 -21.42 -5.69
C ASP A 30 13.00 -20.91 -5.65
N LEU A 31 12.73 -19.79 -4.98
CA LEU A 31 11.40 -19.30 -4.75
C LEU A 31 10.80 -18.58 -5.96
N ASN A 32 9.46 -18.67 -6.00
CA ASN A 32 8.60 -17.99 -6.97
C ASN A 32 8.96 -16.50 -7.12
N PRO A 33 9.24 -16.01 -8.36
CA PRO A 33 9.57 -14.61 -8.64
C PRO A 33 8.59 -13.61 -8.01
N GLY A 34 7.31 -13.93 -7.93
CA GLY A 34 6.30 -13.10 -7.29
C GLY A 34 6.49 -12.90 -5.79
N LEU A 35 7.11 -13.89 -5.10
CA LEU A 35 7.43 -13.76 -3.68
C LEU A 35 8.66 -12.88 -3.46
N MET A 36 9.64 -12.96 -4.35
CA MET A 36 10.82 -12.07 -4.33
C MET A 36 10.39 -10.61 -4.56
N GLU A 37 9.51 -10.37 -5.53
CA GLU A 37 8.95 -9.04 -5.77
C GLU A 37 8.17 -8.51 -4.56
N ALA A 38 7.36 -9.35 -3.92
CA ALA A 38 6.63 -8.99 -2.70
C ALA A 38 7.58 -8.60 -1.56
N THR A 39 8.67 -9.34 -1.37
CA THR A 39 9.70 -9.02 -0.36
C THR A 39 10.38 -7.70 -0.66
N ALA A 40 10.80 -7.47 -1.90
CA ALA A 40 11.42 -6.22 -2.33
C ALA A 40 10.48 -5.02 -2.14
N ARG A 41 9.20 -5.19 -2.44
CA ARG A 41 8.16 -4.17 -2.23
C ARG A 41 7.98 -3.82 -0.75
N ARG A 42 7.91 -4.81 0.14
CA ARG A 42 7.85 -4.58 1.59
C ARG A 42 9.10 -3.87 2.10
N GLN A 43 10.28 -4.27 1.64
CA GLN A 43 11.54 -3.62 2.00
C GLN A 43 11.57 -2.16 1.56
N SER A 44 11.17 -1.87 0.34
CA SER A 44 11.04 -0.50 -0.19
C SER A 44 10.06 0.33 0.64
N THR A 45 8.90 -0.24 0.98
CA THR A 45 7.90 0.40 1.85
C THR A 45 8.46 0.74 3.22
N LEU A 46 9.15 -0.19 3.88
CA LEU A 46 9.78 0.03 5.20
C LEU A 46 10.83 1.13 5.13
N LYS A 47 11.64 1.15 4.07
CA LYS A 47 12.64 2.21 3.87
C LYS A 47 12.01 3.58 3.66
N THR A 48 10.95 3.66 2.86
CA THR A 48 10.20 4.90 2.66
C THR A 48 9.57 5.40 3.96
N LEU A 49 8.97 4.51 4.75
CA LEU A 49 8.40 4.87 6.06
C LEU A 49 9.46 5.35 7.04
N GLN A 50 10.66 4.77 7.03
CA GLN A 50 11.78 5.25 7.83
C GLN A 50 12.15 6.69 7.46
N ILE A 51 12.34 6.97 6.17
CA ILE A 51 12.68 8.32 5.68
C ILE A 51 11.59 9.32 6.05
N LEU A 52 10.32 8.95 5.88
CA LEU A 52 9.18 9.79 6.26
C LEU A 52 9.14 10.06 7.77
N ALA A 53 9.39 9.05 8.60
CA ALA A 53 9.39 9.19 10.05
C ALA A 53 10.53 10.13 10.50
N GLU A 54 11.76 9.93 10.03
CA GLU A 54 12.93 10.78 10.33
C GLU A 54 12.67 12.21 9.88
N THR A 55 12.10 12.40 8.70
CA THR A 55 11.73 13.71 8.16
C THR A 55 10.70 14.41 9.05
N LEU A 56 9.60 13.72 9.37
CA LEU A 56 8.53 14.29 10.18
C LEU A 56 8.98 14.63 11.61
N VAL A 57 9.78 13.78 12.22
CA VAL A 57 10.33 14.01 13.56
C VAL A 57 11.21 15.26 13.58
N THR A 58 12.09 15.42 12.59
CA THR A 58 12.94 16.61 12.46
C THR A 58 12.12 17.87 12.21
N LEU A 59 11.12 17.82 11.31
CA LEU A 59 10.24 18.95 10.99
C LEU A 59 9.37 19.39 12.19
N LEU A 60 8.94 18.45 13.02
CA LEU A 60 8.08 18.72 14.16
C LEU A 60 8.84 19.11 15.44
N ALA A 61 10.14 18.87 15.50
CA ALA A 61 10.97 19.16 16.68
C ALA A 61 10.82 20.60 17.25
N PRO A 62 10.72 21.66 16.44
CA PRO A 62 10.51 23.02 16.96
C PRO A 62 9.16 23.23 17.66
N ILE A 63 8.15 22.40 17.34
CA ILE A 63 6.77 22.54 17.84
C ILE A 63 6.49 21.51 18.94
N LEU A 64 6.89 20.25 18.70
CA LEU A 64 6.66 19.09 19.57
C LEU A 64 7.98 18.55 20.13
N SER A 65 8.75 19.41 20.76
CA SER A 65 10.14 19.17 21.18
C SER A 65 10.33 17.87 21.97
N PHE A 66 9.50 17.66 22.99
CA PHE A 66 9.62 16.45 23.82
C PHE A 66 9.23 15.16 23.07
N THR A 67 8.14 15.20 22.33
CA THR A 67 7.67 14.05 21.53
C THR A 67 8.66 13.70 20.42
N ALA A 68 9.21 14.70 19.75
CA ALA A 68 10.22 14.52 18.71
C ALA A 68 11.50 13.92 19.27
N GLU A 69 12.00 14.42 20.42
CA GLU A 69 13.19 13.88 21.08
C GLU A 69 12.97 12.45 21.57
N GLU A 70 11.83 12.16 22.20
CA GLU A 70 11.49 10.80 22.64
C GLU A 70 11.44 9.84 21.46
N THR A 71 10.81 10.26 20.37
CA THR A 71 10.72 9.45 19.14
C THR A 71 12.09 9.25 18.51
N GLN A 72 12.93 10.28 18.42
CA GLN A 72 14.31 10.18 17.91
C GLN A 72 15.12 9.16 18.69
N ARG A 73 15.02 9.11 19.99
CA ARG A 73 15.75 8.19 20.87
C ARG A 73 15.38 6.70 20.64
N ILE A 74 14.23 6.43 20.07
CA ILE A 74 13.80 5.06 19.72
C ILE A 74 14.66 4.49 18.58
N TYR A 75 14.96 5.29 17.55
CA TYR A 75 15.79 4.78 16.43
C TYR A 75 17.24 5.21 16.49
N ASN A 76 17.57 6.30 17.15
CA ASN A 76 18.94 6.77 17.31
C ASN A 76 19.17 7.32 18.73
N PRO A 77 19.37 6.44 19.74
CA PRO A 77 19.48 6.86 21.13
C PRO A 77 20.74 7.71 21.44
N LYS A 78 21.68 7.79 20.49
CA LYS A 78 22.95 8.52 20.68
C LYS A 78 22.91 9.95 20.18
N GLN A 79 21.87 10.36 19.49
CA GLN A 79 21.77 11.67 18.86
C GLN A 79 20.45 12.36 19.25
N SER A 80 20.50 13.60 19.68
CA SER A 80 19.32 14.41 19.92
C SER A 80 18.68 14.84 18.59
N VAL A 81 17.35 14.97 18.57
CA VAL A 81 16.64 15.50 17.40
C VAL A 81 17.08 16.93 17.05
N PHE A 82 17.54 17.69 18.02
CA PHE A 82 18.02 19.08 17.84
C PHE A 82 19.40 19.18 17.20
N GLU A 83 20.10 18.05 17.05
CA GLU A 83 21.35 17.93 16.29
C GLU A 83 21.09 17.55 14.83
N ASN A 84 19.85 17.20 14.45
CA ASN A 84 19.52 16.86 13.09
C ASN A 84 19.56 18.10 12.19
N THR A 85 20.01 17.89 10.97
CA THR A 85 19.87 18.88 9.89
C THR A 85 18.57 18.64 9.12
N TRP A 86 18.10 19.66 8.40
CA TRP A 86 16.97 19.51 7.49
C TRP A 86 17.26 18.38 6.49
N PRO A 87 16.34 17.43 6.33
CA PRO A 87 16.56 16.33 5.41
C PRO A 87 16.57 16.82 3.95
N ASP A 88 17.56 16.40 3.19
CA ASP A 88 17.60 16.61 1.74
C ASP A 88 16.73 15.55 1.05
N LEU A 89 15.61 15.98 0.50
CA LEU A 89 14.67 15.13 -0.23
C LEU A 89 14.81 15.23 -1.75
N SER A 90 15.75 16.06 -2.24
CA SER A 90 15.97 16.26 -3.68
C SER A 90 16.26 14.96 -4.46
N PRO A 91 16.94 13.93 -3.90
CA PRO A 91 17.13 12.66 -4.59
C PRO A 91 15.83 11.89 -4.91
N PHE A 92 14.73 12.25 -4.25
CA PHE A 92 13.41 11.61 -4.44
C PHE A 92 12.48 12.40 -5.35
N GLU A 93 12.91 13.57 -5.83
CA GLU A 93 12.11 14.36 -6.76
C GLU A 93 12.03 13.69 -8.13
N ASN A 94 10.81 13.43 -8.59
CA ASN A 94 10.54 12.85 -9.91
C ASN A 94 9.24 13.44 -10.48
N ALA A 95 9.38 14.45 -11.34
CA ALA A 95 8.25 15.15 -11.93
C ALA A 95 7.40 14.26 -12.86
N THR A 96 8.00 13.26 -13.52
CA THR A 96 7.27 12.31 -14.37
C THR A 96 6.40 11.41 -13.51
N LEU A 97 6.97 10.83 -12.47
CA LEU A 97 6.24 9.97 -11.53
C LEU A 97 5.11 10.73 -10.82
N LEU A 98 5.31 12.00 -10.47
CA LEU A 98 4.26 12.82 -9.87
C LEU A 98 3.05 12.98 -10.81
N LYS A 99 3.27 13.22 -12.11
CA LYS A 99 2.18 13.30 -13.09
C LYS A 99 1.45 11.98 -13.26
N GLU A 100 2.17 10.85 -13.31
CA GLU A 100 1.57 9.52 -13.36
C GLU A 100 0.69 9.27 -12.13
N PHE A 101 1.15 9.63 -10.94
CA PHE A 101 0.35 9.51 -9.73
C PHE A 101 -0.86 10.45 -9.68
N GLU A 102 -0.79 11.63 -10.27
CA GLU A 102 -1.94 12.52 -10.42
C GLU A 102 -3.04 11.89 -11.28
N GLU A 103 -2.69 11.22 -12.38
CA GLU A 103 -3.66 10.49 -13.20
C GLU A 103 -4.25 9.29 -12.44
N LEU A 104 -3.43 8.53 -11.73
CA LEU A 104 -3.90 7.42 -10.89
C LEU A 104 -4.86 7.90 -9.80
N ARG A 105 -4.63 9.08 -9.22
CA ARG A 105 -5.54 9.68 -8.23
C ARG A 105 -6.90 10.02 -8.83
N LYS A 106 -6.95 10.54 -10.05
CA LYS A 106 -8.22 10.79 -10.76
C LYS A 106 -9.01 9.50 -10.94
N ILE A 107 -8.36 8.43 -11.39
CA ILE A 107 -8.98 7.09 -11.51
C ILE A 107 -9.50 6.62 -10.15
N ARG A 108 -8.75 6.80 -9.07
CA ARG A 108 -9.18 6.44 -7.71
C ARG A 108 -10.42 7.23 -7.29
N ASP A 109 -10.49 8.52 -7.56
CA ASP A 109 -11.63 9.37 -7.21
C ASP A 109 -12.90 8.96 -7.99
N GLU A 110 -12.76 8.61 -9.28
CA GLU A 110 -13.84 8.10 -10.11
C GLU A 110 -14.34 6.74 -9.60
N VAL A 111 -13.43 5.82 -9.27
CA VAL A 111 -13.78 4.50 -8.69
C VAL A 111 -14.46 4.67 -7.33
N ASN A 112 -13.96 5.53 -6.45
CA ASN A 112 -14.58 5.81 -5.17
C ASN A 112 -16.01 6.35 -5.34
N THR A 113 -16.20 7.23 -6.31
CA THR A 113 -17.53 7.76 -6.65
C THR A 113 -18.47 6.65 -7.13
N ALA A 114 -17.95 5.71 -7.94
CA ALA A 114 -18.74 4.57 -8.42
C ALA A 114 -19.07 3.53 -7.32
N VAL A 115 -18.21 3.39 -6.31
CA VAL A 115 -18.41 2.47 -5.16
C VAL A 115 -19.42 3.02 -4.15
N GLU A 116 -19.55 4.34 -4.04
CA GLU A 116 -20.36 4.99 -3.01
C GLU A 116 -21.85 4.56 -2.99
N PRO A 117 -22.54 4.33 -4.12
CA PRO A 117 -23.89 3.77 -4.12
C PRO A 117 -23.97 2.37 -3.45
N LEU A 118 -23.02 1.48 -3.73
CA LEU A 118 -22.97 0.14 -3.14
C LEU A 118 -22.74 0.20 -1.61
N ARG A 119 -21.92 1.16 -1.18
CA ARG A 119 -21.64 1.41 0.23
C ARG A 119 -22.87 1.95 0.95
N LYS A 120 -23.59 2.89 0.35
CA LYS A 120 -24.86 3.44 0.87
C LYS A 120 -25.97 2.39 0.93
N ALA A 121 -26.02 1.47 -0.04
CA ALA A 121 -26.94 0.35 -0.05
C ALA A 121 -26.61 -0.74 0.99
N GLY A 122 -25.43 -0.67 1.66
CA GLY A 122 -24.96 -1.68 2.58
C GLY A 122 -24.51 -2.98 1.91
N GLU A 123 -24.31 -2.97 0.59
CA GLU A 123 -23.85 -4.15 -0.17
C GLU A 123 -22.37 -4.43 0.05
N VAL A 124 -21.56 -3.37 0.21
CA VAL A 124 -20.12 -3.44 0.48
C VAL A 124 -19.77 -2.65 1.73
N GLY A 125 -18.98 -3.27 2.60
CA GLY A 125 -18.47 -2.63 3.82
C GLY A 125 -17.07 -2.02 3.65
N SER A 126 -16.31 -2.48 2.66
CA SER A 126 -14.93 -2.04 2.41
C SER A 126 -14.55 -2.21 0.94
N ASP A 127 -13.63 -1.36 0.45
CA ASP A 127 -13.14 -1.41 -0.93
C ASP A 127 -12.47 -2.75 -1.27
N VAL A 128 -11.92 -3.45 -0.30
CA VAL A 128 -11.36 -4.81 -0.49
C VAL A 128 -12.39 -5.87 -0.87
N GLU A 129 -13.69 -5.56 -0.80
CA GLU A 129 -14.78 -6.42 -1.27
C GLU A 129 -15.16 -6.14 -2.72
N VAL A 130 -14.57 -5.11 -3.36
CA VAL A 130 -14.98 -4.62 -4.67
C VAL A 130 -14.10 -5.17 -5.78
N GLU A 131 -14.71 -5.49 -6.92
CA GLU A 131 -14.07 -5.72 -8.20
C GLU A 131 -14.38 -4.54 -9.12
N VAL A 132 -13.39 -4.06 -9.86
CA VAL A 132 -13.47 -2.90 -10.73
C VAL A 132 -13.17 -3.29 -12.17
N GLU A 133 -14.00 -2.83 -13.11
CA GLU A 133 -13.73 -2.90 -14.55
C GLU A 133 -13.51 -1.48 -15.08
N LEU A 134 -12.38 -1.27 -15.76
CA LEU A 134 -11.98 0.04 -16.30
C LEU A 134 -12.18 0.12 -17.82
N PRO A 135 -12.44 1.33 -18.37
CA PRO A 135 -12.69 1.54 -19.79
C PRO A 135 -11.42 1.54 -20.67
N HIS A 136 -10.24 1.60 -20.07
CA HIS A 136 -8.97 1.65 -20.78
C HIS A 136 -8.02 0.57 -20.29
N GLU A 137 -7.12 0.16 -21.16
CA GLU A 137 -6.09 -0.79 -20.81
C GLU A 137 -5.08 -0.15 -19.85
N VAL A 138 -4.63 -0.95 -18.89
CA VAL A 138 -3.62 -0.58 -17.89
C VAL A 138 -2.51 -1.60 -17.94
N SER A 139 -1.29 -1.14 -18.05
CA SER A 139 -0.10 -2.00 -18.17
C SER A 139 0.16 -2.85 -16.92
N ASP A 140 -0.13 -2.32 -15.73
CA ASP A 140 0.05 -3.01 -14.45
C ASP A 140 -1.23 -2.97 -13.60
N VAL A 141 -2.09 -3.93 -13.90
CA VAL A 141 -3.37 -4.15 -13.20
C VAL A 141 -3.17 -4.49 -11.72
N GLN A 142 -2.06 -5.16 -11.37
CA GLN A 142 -1.80 -5.55 -9.98
C GLN A 142 -1.43 -4.35 -9.13
N THR A 143 -0.54 -3.51 -9.61
CA THR A 143 -0.18 -2.25 -8.93
C THR A 143 -1.39 -1.33 -8.82
N LEU A 144 -2.20 -1.24 -9.88
CA LEU A 144 -3.43 -0.44 -9.84
C LEU A 144 -4.43 -0.98 -8.82
N SER A 145 -4.66 -2.30 -8.73
CA SER A 145 -5.59 -2.86 -7.74
C SER A 145 -5.15 -2.58 -6.30
N ARG A 146 -3.85 -2.58 -6.03
CA ARG A 146 -3.28 -2.19 -4.72
C ARG A 146 -3.45 -0.70 -4.46
N PHE A 147 -3.21 0.13 -5.47
CA PHE A 147 -3.38 1.58 -5.37
C PHE A 147 -4.85 1.97 -5.08
N LEU A 148 -5.79 1.28 -5.70
CA LEU A 148 -7.23 1.46 -5.47
C LEU A 148 -7.70 0.81 -4.16
N GLY A 149 -6.97 -0.16 -3.61
CA GLY A 149 -7.36 -0.91 -2.43
C GLY A 149 -8.48 -1.93 -2.68
N VAL A 150 -8.66 -2.37 -3.92
CA VAL A 150 -9.73 -3.28 -4.34
C VAL A 150 -9.25 -4.72 -4.55
N SER A 151 -10.16 -5.69 -4.55
CA SER A 151 -9.83 -7.11 -4.72
C SER A 151 -9.28 -7.44 -6.10
N SER A 152 -9.83 -6.87 -7.14
CA SER A 152 -9.34 -7.03 -8.52
C SER A 152 -9.71 -5.84 -9.40
N VAL A 153 -8.87 -5.63 -10.41
CA VAL A 153 -9.12 -4.71 -11.51
C VAL A 153 -9.08 -5.50 -12.80
N THR A 154 -10.00 -5.24 -13.69
CA THR A 154 -10.02 -5.75 -15.07
C THR A 154 -10.23 -4.59 -16.03
N THR A 155 -9.94 -4.79 -17.30
CA THR A 155 -10.08 -3.78 -18.36
C THR A 155 -11.00 -4.28 -19.45
N GLY A 156 -11.52 -3.37 -20.30
CA GLY A 156 -12.35 -3.74 -21.46
C GLY A 156 -13.83 -3.40 -21.33
N SER A 157 -14.26 -2.71 -20.27
CA SER A 157 -15.62 -2.15 -20.17
C SER A 157 -15.69 -0.78 -20.87
N PRO A 158 -16.83 -0.36 -21.42
CA PRO A 158 -16.99 0.98 -21.99
C PRO A 158 -17.02 2.11 -20.94
N MET A 159 -17.20 1.77 -19.67
CA MET A 159 -17.24 2.69 -18.53
C MET A 159 -16.72 2.00 -17.27
N ILE A 160 -16.43 2.78 -16.23
CA ILE A 160 -16.08 2.22 -14.93
C ILE A 160 -17.31 1.47 -14.38
N LYS A 161 -17.11 0.18 -14.12
CA LYS A 161 -18.10 -0.66 -13.43
C LYS A 161 -17.49 -1.18 -12.14
N VAL A 162 -18.30 -1.19 -11.11
CA VAL A 162 -17.94 -1.69 -9.79
C VAL A 162 -18.98 -2.72 -9.35
N ARG A 163 -18.51 -3.79 -8.72
CA ARG A 163 -19.38 -4.83 -8.17
C ARG A 163 -18.77 -5.43 -6.92
N LYS A 164 -19.61 -5.97 -6.06
CA LYS A 164 -19.16 -6.82 -4.96
C LYS A 164 -18.53 -8.08 -5.53
N SER A 165 -17.37 -8.47 -5.01
CA SER A 165 -16.74 -9.73 -5.39
C SER A 165 -17.54 -10.93 -4.88
N ALA A 166 -17.73 -11.90 -5.75
CA ALA A 166 -18.32 -13.19 -5.39
C ALA A 166 -17.30 -14.17 -4.80
N LYS A 167 -16.02 -13.83 -4.82
CA LYS A 167 -14.94 -14.70 -4.33
C LYS A 167 -14.88 -14.70 -2.79
N PRO A 168 -14.39 -15.78 -2.19
CA PRO A 168 -14.22 -15.86 -0.73
C PRO A 168 -13.16 -14.86 -0.24
N LYS A 169 -13.34 -14.36 0.98
CA LYS A 169 -12.40 -13.48 1.65
C LYS A 169 -11.20 -14.27 2.17
N CYS A 170 -10.00 -13.86 1.79
CA CYS A 170 -8.78 -14.39 2.39
C CYS A 170 -8.65 -13.91 3.85
N PRO A 171 -8.53 -14.79 4.84
CA PRO A 171 -8.50 -14.40 6.26
C PRO A 171 -7.23 -13.62 6.66
N ARG A 172 -6.17 -13.66 5.83
CA ARG A 172 -4.92 -12.96 6.11
C ARG A 172 -4.85 -11.56 5.49
N CYS A 173 -5.07 -11.44 4.17
CA CYS A 173 -4.99 -10.13 3.48
C CYS A 173 -6.34 -9.44 3.30
N TRP A 174 -7.45 -10.11 3.61
CA TRP A 174 -8.83 -9.65 3.51
C TRP A 174 -9.35 -9.40 2.08
N LEU A 175 -8.52 -9.52 1.08
CA LEU A 175 -8.93 -9.44 -0.31
C LEU A 175 -9.79 -10.65 -0.68
N HIS A 176 -10.76 -10.42 -1.54
CA HIS A 176 -11.63 -11.46 -2.10
C HIS A 176 -10.96 -12.11 -3.31
N ARG A 177 -10.46 -13.34 -3.14
CA ARG A 177 -9.66 -14.08 -4.14
C ARG A 177 -9.92 -15.57 -4.04
N ASP A 178 -9.51 -16.30 -5.06
CA ASP A 178 -9.49 -17.77 -5.01
C ASP A 178 -8.54 -18.22 -3.92
N LEU A 179 -8.99 -19.16 -3.07
CA LEU A 179 -8.23 -19.69 -1.95
C LEU A 179 -7.57 -21.01 -2.34
N ALA A 180 -6.32 -21.21 -1.90
CA ALA A 180 -5.63 -22.49 -1.97
C ALA A 180 -6.21 -23.48 -0.94
N ALA A 181 -5.78 -24.74 -0.99
CA ALA A 181 -6.25 -25.79 -0.09
C ALA A 181 -6.07 -25.47 1.40
N GLY A 182 -5.08 -24.64 1.75
CA GLY A 182 -4.84 -24.13 3.11
C GLY A 182 -5.80 -23.02 3.58
N GLY A 183 -6.80 -22.63 2.77
CA GLY A 183 -7.77 -21.58 3.11
C GLY A 183 -7.22 -20.14 2.98
N LEU A 184 -6.02 -19.96 2.47
CA LEU A 184 -5.41 -18.67 2.16
C LEU A 184 -5.38 -18.43 0.64
N CYS A 185 -5.33 -17.18 0.20
CA CYS A 185 -5.06 -16.93 -1.22
C CYS A 185 -3.63 -17.33 -1.57
N THR A 186 -3.36 -17.63 -2.84
CA THR A 186 -2.07 -18.15 -3.33
C THR A 186 -0.86 -17.34 -2.83
N ARG A 187 -0.98 -15.99 -2.81
CA ARG A 187 0.09 -15.12 -2.29
C ARG A 187 0.33 -15.33 -0.79
N CYS A 188 -0.75 -15.32 -0.01
CA CYS A 188 -0.63 -15.46 1.44
C CYS A 188 -0.17 -16.85 1.84
N ASP A 189 -0.60 -17.87 1.15
CA ASP A 189 -0.19 -19.27 1.33
C ASP A 189 1.33 -19.40 1.07
N ALA A 190 1.80 -18.88 -0.06
CA ALA A 190 3.22 -18.89 -0.40
C ALA A 190 4.09 -18.17 0.67
N VAL A 191 3.60 -17.07 1.26
CA VAL A 191 4.34 -16.37 2.33
C VAL A 191 4.38 -17.19 3.61
N VAL A 192 3.25 -17.79 4.02
CA VAL A 192 3.16 -18.55 5.27
C VAL A 192 3.95 -19.86 5.23
N VAL A 193 3.94 -20.54 4.07
CA VAL A 193 4.70 -21.80 3.91
C VAL A 193 6.21 -21.57 3.93
N ASN A 194 6.68 -20.37 3.55
CA ASN A 194 8.11 -20.03 3.45
C ASN A 194 8.60 -19.06 4.55
N SER A 195 7.82 -18.89 5.63
CA SER A 195 8.15 -17.98 6.75
C SER A 195 8.81 -18.73 7.93
#